data_3c7bd1626cc5d7667aa406625dbbe220
#
_entry.id   3c7bd1626cc5d7667aa406625dbbe220
#
_cell.length_a   1.000
_cell.length_b   1.000
_cell.length_c   1.000
_cell.angle_alpha   90.00
_cell.angle_beta   90.00
_cell.angle_gamma   90.00
#
_symmetry.space_group_name_H-M   'P 1'
#
loop_
_entity.id
_entity.type
_entity.pdbx_description
1 polymer ?
#
loop_
_entity_poly.entity_id
_entity_poly.type
_entity_poly.pdbx_seq_one_letter_code
_entity_poly.pdbx_strand_id
1 'polypeptide(L)'
;GEALREKAGNSLGATLQNEIGVNVASYGPGVGQPLIRGQGGNRVKVLQNSVGVIDVAAQSPDHANGAEALVAERIEVVRGPATLLYGSGAVGGVVNVIDNRIPTRLVEETEFQIEQSHNSVNDENKTIFSLDASSGSFGFHLNGFKRKSNNVEIDGLAIDEFAMEELEEYVEETLGMHHDDHDDHDDHDDHDDHDDEEFTNTNGFIGNSDSEASSVTAGFSYVTDRGFIGVSVSE
;
A
#
# COMPACT_ATOMS: atom_id res chain seq x y z
N GLY A 1 -13.06 -10.12 -3.19
CA GLY A 1 -14.42 -10.16 -3.73
C GLY A 1 -14.97 -8.76 -3.96
N GLU A 2 -16.14 -8.64 -4.62
CA GLU A 2 -16.75 -7.39 -5.08
C GLU A 2 -16.85 -6.33 -3.96
N ALA A 3 -17.46 -6.67 -2.82
CA ALA A 3 -17.60 -5.75 -1.68
C ALA A 3 -16.26 -5.24 -1.12
N LEU A 4 -15.17 -5.98 -1.29
CA LEU A 4 -13.83 -5.53 -0.91
C LEU A 4 -13.28 -4.52 -1.93
N ARG A 5 -13.51 -4.77 -3.23
CA ARG A 5 -13.08 -3.85 -4.30
C ARG A 5 -13.77 -2.50 -4.22
N GLU A 6 -15.05 -2.47 -3.89
CA GLU A 6 -15.80 -1.22 -3.65
C GLU A 6 -15.22 -0.38 -2.50
N LYS A 7 -14.66 -1.05 -1.48
CA LYS A 7 -14.02 -0.41 -0.33
C LYS A 7 -12.52 -0.20 -0.48
N ALA A 8 -11.92 -0.76 -1.52
CA ALA A 8 -10.48 -0.72 -1.70
C ALA A 8 -10.00 0.72 -1.92
N GLY A 9 -9.20 1.20 -0.99
CA GLY A 9 -8.47 2.46 -1.10
C GLY A 9 -7.17 2.30 -1.90
N ASN A 10 -6.41 3.37 -1.99
CA ASN A 10 -5.17 3.41 -2.77
C ASN A 10 -4.00 2.67 -2.09
N SER A 11 -4.18 2.22 -0.86
CA SER A 11 -3.22 1.42 -0.11
C SER A 11 -3.92 0.37 0.73
N LEU A 12 -3.15 -0.60 1.23
CA LEU A 12 -3.67 -1.63 2.14
C LEU A 12 -4.21 -1.01 3.44
N GLY A 13 -3.51 -0.03 4.00
CA GLY A 13 -3.96 0.69 5.19
C GLY A 13 -5.26 1.46 4.95
N ALA A 14 -5.35 2.19 3.84
CA ALA A 14 -6.56 2.92 3.45
C ALA A 14 -7.77 1.99 3.24
N THR A 15 -7.55 0.80 2.69
CA THR A 15 -8.59 -0.22 2.54
C THR A 15 -9.15 -0.68 3.88
N LEU A 16 -8.31 -0.76 4.91
CA LEU A 16 -8.65 -1.31 6.22
C LEU A 16 -9.00 -0.25 7.27
N GLN A 17 -8.86 1.05 6.99
CA GLN A 17 -9.02 2.13 7.97
C GLN A 17 -10.40 2.20 8.65
N ASN A 18 -11.42 1.66 8.00
CA ASN A 18 -12.78 1.60 8.54
C ASN A 18 -13.06 0.34 9.39
N GLU A 19 -12.07 -0.56 9.50
CA GLU A 19 -12.20 -1.74 10.34
C GLU A 19 -11.93 -1.41 11.81
N ILE A 20 -12.70 -1.99 12.72
CA ILE A 20 -12.61 -1.69 14.16
C ILE A 20 -11.20 -1.95 14.67
N GLY A 21 -10.56 -0.91 15.25
CA GLY A 21 -9.21 -0.99 15.82
C GLY A 21 -8.08 -1.06 14.80
N VAL A 22 -8.38 -0.68 13.56
CA VAL A 22 -7.39 -0.47 12.50
C VAL A 22 -7.41 1.01 12.12
N ASN A 23 -6.24 1.60 11.99
CA ASN A 23 -6.01 2.93 11.44
C ASN A 23 -4.99 2.83 10.30
N VAL A 24 -4.68 3.93 9.67
CA VAL A 24 -3.67 4.03 8.62
C VAL A 24 -2.56 5.00 9.02
N ALA A 25 -1.30 4.61 8.84
CA ALA A 25 -0.18 5.53 8.75
C ALA A 25 0.01 5.86 7.27
N SER A 26 -0.36 7.07 6.87
CA SER A 26 -0.29 7.52 5.47
C SER A 26 0.89 8.46 5.28
N TYR A 27 1.66 8.22 4.23
CA TYR A 27 2.78 9.04 3.76
C TYR A 27 2.50 9.53 2.33
N GLY A 28 1.25 9.74 2.02
CA GLY A 28 0.75 10.13 0.71
C GLY A 28 -0.37 9.19 0.22
N PRO A 29 -1.06 9.53 -0.87
CA PRO A 29 -2.25 8.80 -1.34
C PRO A 29 -1.96 7.33 -1.72
N GLY A 30 -0.76 7.05 -2.24
CA GLY A 30 -0.35 5.69 -2.64
C GLY A 30 0.30 4.87 -1.52
N VAL A 31 0.68 5.51 -0.41
CA VAL A 31 1.44 4.88 0.67
C VAL A 31 0.66 4.95 1.97
N GLY A 32 0.16 3.82 2.43
CA GLY A 32 -0.58 3.73 3.69
C GLY A 32 -0.43 2.35 4.31
N GLN A 33 0.18 2.30 5.49
CA GLN A 33 0.36 1.06 6.23
C GLN A 33 -0.74 0.87 7.27
N PRO A 34 -1.23 -0.36 7.47
CA PRO A 34 -2.20 -0.63 8.51
C PRO A 34 -1.58 -0.48 9.91
N LEU A 35 -2.23 0.31 10.75
CA LEU A 35 -1.96 0.40 12.18
C LEU A 35 -3.00 -0.41 12.94
N ILE A 36 -2.60 -1.42 13.69
CA ILE A 36 -3.50 -2.22 14.51
C ILE A 36 -3.25 -1.87 15.97
N ARG A 37 -4.26 -1.26 16.62
CA ARG A 37 -4.18 -0.81 18.02
C ARG A 37 -2.97 0.11 18.27
N GLY A 38 -2.67 1.00 17.33
CA GLY A 38 -1.54 1.93 17.41
C GLY A 38 -0.18 1.31 17.11
N GLN A 39 -0.12 0.02 16.71
CA GLN A 39 1.12 -0.64 16.29
C GLN A 39 1.18 -0.72 14.77
N GLY A 40 2.32 -0.42 14.18
CA GLY A 40 2.57 -0.45 12.73
C GLY A 40 3.98 -0.93 12.37
N GLY A 41 4.35 -0.81 11.12
CA GLY A 41 5.64 -1.21 10.59
C GLY A 41 5.93 -2.69 10.87
N ASN A 42 7.10 -3.00 11.38
CA ASN A 42 7.55 -4.35 11.69
C ASN A 42 6.78 -5.06 12.83
N ARG A 43 5.80 -4.38 13.45
CA ARG A 43 4.93 -4.97 14.49
C ARG A 43 3.59 -5.45 13.94
N VAL A 44 3.27 -5.13 12.70
CA VAL A 44 2.10 -5.65 11.96
C VAL A 44 2.60 -6.46 10.79
N LYS A 45 2.36 -7.77 10.82
CA LYS A 45 2.82 -8.67 9.77
C LYS A 45 1.85 -8.70 8.62
N VAL A 46 2.32 -8.38 7.43
CA VAL A 46 1.53 -8.50 6.19
C VAL A 46 1.85 -9.84 5.54
N LEU A 47 0.82 -10.59 5.20
CA LEU A 47 0.89 -11.88 4.53
C LEU A 47 0.10 -11.82 3.24
N GLN A 48 0.51 -12.61 2.28
CA GLN A 48 -0.27 -12.93 1.07
C GLN A 48 -0.44 -14.44 0.99
N ASN A 49 -1.68 -14.91 0.99
CA ASN A 49 -2.02 -16.33 1.06
C ASN A 49 -1.27 -17.08 2.18
N SER A 50 -1.21 -16.46 3.37
CA SER A 50 -0.53 -16.97 4.56
C SER A 50 1.01 -17.03 4.48
N VAL A 51 1.61 -16.50 3.43
CA VAL A 51 3.06 -16.37 3.26
C VAL A 51 3.47 -14.92 3.54
N GLY A 52 4.55 -14.72 4.31
CA GLY A 52 5.05 -13.37 4.60
C GLY A 52 5.47 -12.64 3.32
N VAL A 53 4.97 -11.44 3.15
CA VAL A 53 5.43 -10.55 2.09
C VAL A 53 6.78 -9.98 2.52
N ILE A 54 7.77 -10.11 1.63
CA ILE A 54 9.10 -9.53 1.84
C ILE A 54 9.10 -8.21 1.05
N ASP A 55 8.86 -7.11 1.74
CA ASP A 55 8.91 -5.79 1.17
C ASP A 55 9.63 -4.79 2.08
N VAL A 56 10.02 -3.66 1.51
CA VAL A 56 10.71 -2.58 2.22
C VAL A 56 9.77 -1.85 3.18
N ALA A 57 8.46 -1.90 2.91
CA ALA A 57 7.43 -1.25 3.71
C ALA A 57 7.42 -1.69 5.19
N ALA A 58 7.89 -2.90 5.49
CA ALA A 58 8.03 -3.37 6.85
C ALA A 58 9.12 -2.62 7.64
N GLN A 59 10.12 -2.06 6.96
CA GLN A 59 11.26 -1.37 7.57
C GLN A 59 11.15 0.15 7.43
N SER A 60 10.61 0.61 6.31
CA SER A 60 10.47 2.04 5.98
C SER A 60 9.00 2.33 5.67
N PRO A 61 8.28 3.02 6.57
CA PRO A 61 6.83 3.20 6.47
C PRO A 61 6.37 4.08 5.31
N ASP A 62 7.29 4.80 4.68
CA ASP A 62 7.10 5.61 3.48
C ASP A 62 7.03 4.81 2.18
N HIS A 63 7.16 3.48 2.25
CA HIS A 63 7.03 2.59 1.09
C HIS A 63 5.67 1.90 1.06
N ALA A 64 5.15 1.69 -0.15
CA ALA A 64 3.91 0.96 -0.35
C ALA A 64 4.06 -0.52 0.00
N ASN A 65 3.00 -1.13 0.56
CA ASN A 65 2.97 -2.58 0.78
C ASN A 65 2.86 -3.32 -0.56
N GLY A 66 3.62 -4.41 -0.71
CA GLY A 66 3.57 -5.26 -1.90
C GLY A 66 2.29 -6.12 -2.01
N ALA A 67 1.44 -6.15 -0.99
CA ALA A 67 0.17 -6.86 -1.01
C ALA A 67 -0.96 -5.95 -1.50
N GLU A 68 -1.57 -6.29 -2.64
CA GLU A 68 -2.60 -5.47 -3.29
C GLU A 68 -4.02 -5.94 -2.93
N ALA A 69 -4.83 -5.00 -2.46
CA ALA A 69 -6.22 -5.27 -2.07
C ALA A 69 -7.17 -5.41 -3.27
N LEU A 70 -6.86 -4.81 -4.42
CA LEU A 70 -7.73 -4.76 -5.59
C LEU A 70 -8.03 -6.12 -6.19
N VAL A 71 -7.06 -7.04 -6.15
CA VAL A 71 -7.20 -8.40 -6.67
C VAL A 71 -7.52 -9.43 -5.58
N ALA A 72 -7.71 -8.99 -4.34
CA ALA A 72 -7.98 -9.87 -3.22
C ALA A 72 -9.43 -10.38 -3.20
N GLU A 73 -9.62 -11.65 -2.86
CA GLU A 73 -10.93 -12.19 -2.50
C GLU A 73 -11.40 -11.69 -1.15
N ARG A 74 -10.50 -11.70 -0.16
CA ARG A 74 -10.74 -11.22 1.20
C ARG A 74 -9.44 -10.82 1.88
N ILE A 75 -9.60 -10.02 2.94
CA ILE A 75 -8.50 -9.66 3.84
C ILE A 75 -8.90 -10.10 5.23
N GLU A 76 -8.01 -10.81 5.90
CA GLU A 76 -8.18 -11.28 7.27
C GLU A 76 -7.29 -10.46 8.21
N VAL A 77 -7.89 -9.86 9.23
CA VAL A 77 -7.16 -9.12 10.25
C VAL A 77 -7.17 -9.92 11.55
N VAL A 78 -6.03 -10.51 11.91
CA VAL A 78 -5.87 -11.30 13.13
C VAL A 78 -5.27 -10.43 14.22
N ARG A 79 -5.91 -10.44 15.39
CA ARG A 79 -5.54 -9.62 16.55
C ARG A 79 -5.52 -10.45 17.84
N GLY A 80 -4.71 -10.03 18.79
CA GLY A 80 -4.63 -10.65 20.11
C GLY A 80 -3.83 -11.96 20.11
N PRO A 81 -4.06 -12.89 21.05
CA PRO A 81 -3.18 -14.04 21.28
C PRO A 81 -2.95 -14.94 20.06
N ALA A 82 -3.90 -14.98 19.13
CA ALA A 82 -3.79 -15.78 17.89
C ALA A 82 -2.62 -15.33 16.99
N THR A 83 -2.14 -14.09 17.15
CA THR A 83 -0.98 -13.58 16.40
C THR A 83 0.32 -14.31 16.74
N LEU A 84 0.41 -14.96 17.89
CA LEU A 84 1.57 -15.77 18.30
C LEU A 84 1.87 -16.92 17.32
N LEU A 85 0.86 -17.41 16.60
CA LEU A 85 1.01 -18.46 15.59
C LEU A 85 1.81 -17.99 14.36
N TYR A 86 1.94 -16.67 14.18
CA TYR A 86 2.63 -16.06 13.04
C TYR A 86 4.06 -15.61 13.36
N GLY A 87 4.52 -15.88 14.60
CA GLY A 87 5.90 -15.63 15.05
C GLY A 87 6.18 -14.18 15.42
N SER A 88 7.49 -13.85 15.55
CA SER A 88 7.95 -12.51 15.86
C SER A 88 7.54 -11.52 14.77
N GLY A 89 7.25 -10.26 15.15
CA GLY A 89 6.77 -9.23 14.22
C GLY A 89 5.26 -9.17 14.08
N ALA A 90 4.49 -10.03 14.74
CA ALA A 90 3.03 -9.99 14.75
C ALA A 90 2.44 -9.44 16.07
N VAL A 91 3.19 -8.59 16.78
CA VAL A 91 2.81 -8.07 18.11
C VAL A 91 1.55 -7.22 18.05
N GLY A 92 1.42 -6.36 17.05
CA GLY A 92 0.23 -5.53 16.81
C GLY A 92 -0.90 -6.32 16.19
N GLY A 93 -0.57 -7.18 15.23
CA GLY A 93 -1.54 -7.95 14.48
C GLY A 93 -0.94 -8.59 13.22
N VAL A 94 -1.82 -9.26 12.49
CA VAL A 94 -1.51 -9.82 11.17
C VAL A 94 -2.59 -9.39 10.19
N VAL A 95 -2.19 -8.95 9.02
CA VAL A 95 -3.06 -8.71 7.88
C VAL A 95 -2.73 -9.75 6.81
N ASN A 96 -3.67 -10.63 6.51
CA ASN A 96 -3.50 -11.67 5.50
C ASN A 96 -4.39 -11.37 4.29
N VAL A 97 -3.78 -10.98 3.20
CA VAL A 97 -4.45 -10.75 1.91
C VAL A 97 -4.58 -12.08 1.19
N ILE A 98 -5.80 -12.50 0.91
CA ILE A 98 -6.08 -13.77 0.26
C ILE A 98 -6.64 -13.49 -1.12
N ASP A 99 -5.97 -14.01 -2.11
CA ASP A 99 -6.38 -13.98 -3.52
C ASP A 99 -6.57 -15.40 -4.06
N ASN A 100 -7.09 -15.53 -5.28
CA ASN A 100 -7.34 -16.81 -5.95
C ASN A 100 -6.26 -17.13 -7.00
N ARG A 101 -5.02 -16.61 -6.82
CA ARG A 101 -3.94 -16.81 -7.81
C ARG A 101 -3.66 -18.26 -8.16
N ILE A 102 -3.90 -19.19 -7.24
CA ILE A 102 -3.87 -20.64 -7.49
C ILE A 102 -5.27 -21.17 -7.20
N PRO A 103 -6.06 -21.57 -8.21
CA PRO A 103 -7.38 -22.13 -8.00
C PRO A 103 -7.34 -23.36 -7.08
N THR A 104 -8.07 -23.31 -5.98
CA THR A 104 -8.18 -24.43 -5.02
C THR A 104 -9.41 -25.28 -5.24
N ARG A 105 -10.31 -24.82 -6.10
CA ARG A 105 -11.56 -25.47 -6.50
C ARG A 105 -11.85 -25.20 -7.97
N LEU A 106 -12.60 -26.08 -8.59
CA LEU A 106 -13.02 -25.92 -9.97
C LEU A 106 -14.29 -25.06 -10.02
N VAL A 107 -14.37 -24.19 -11.02
CA VAL A 107 -15.59 -23.43 -11.34
C VAL A 107 -16.44 -24.24 -12.31
N GLU A 108 -17.76 -24.20 -12.18
CA GLU A 108 -18.68 -24.92 -13.06
C GLU A 108 -18.77 -24.27 -14.44
N GLU A 109 -18.72 -22.95 -14.48
CA GLU A 109 -18.72 -22.13 -15.68
C GLU A 109 -17.54 -21.19 -15.68
N THR A 110 -17.10 -20.77 -16.86
CA THR A 110 -16.07 -19.73 -16.97
C THR A 110 -16.60 -18.41 -16.48
N GLU A 111 -15.96 -17.83 -15.47
CA GLU A 111 -16.27 -16.55 -14.88
C GLU A 111 -15.32 -15.48 -15.41
N PHE A 112 -15.86 -14.44 -16.03
CA PHE A 112 -15.10 -13.29 -16.48
C PHE A 112 -15.67 -12.01 -15.86
N GLN A 113 -14.80 -11.18 -15.33
CA GLN A 113 -15.17 -9.90 -14.75
C GLN A 113 -14.21 -8.83 -15.22
N ILE A 114 -14.76 -7.66 -15.54
CA ILE A 114 -14.01 -6.43 -15.78
C ILE A 114 -14.69 -5.30 -15.02
N GLU A 115 -13.89 -4.47 -14.39
CA GLU A 115 -14.34 -3.31 -13.64
C GLU A 115 -13.50 -2.11 -14.05
N GLN A 116 -14.15 -0.98 -14.29
CA GLN A 116 -13.50 0.30 -14.51
C GLN A 116 -14.11 1.34 -13.60
N SER A 117 -13.27 2.09 -12.91
CA SER A 117 -13.69 3.20 -12.06
C SER A 117 -12.84 4.42 -12.27
N HIS A 118 -13.45 5.58 -12.02
CA HIS A 118 -12.81 6.88 -12.11
C HIS A 118 -13.12 7.67 -10.84
N ASN A 119 -12.10 8.33 -10.28
CA ASN A 119 -12.21 9.22 -9.14
C ASN A 119 -11.76 10.62 -9.56
N SER A 120 -12.64 11.59 -9.44
CA SER A 120 -12.40 12.96 -9.91
C SER A 120 -11.53 13.80 -8.98
N VAL A 121 -11.24 13.36 -7.76
CA VAL A 121 -10.43 14.13 -6.78
C VAL A 121 -8.98 14.23 -7.23
N ASN A 122 -8.47 13.18 -7.83
CA ASN A 122 -7.08 13.05 -8.30
C ASN A 122 -7.01 12.48 -9.72
N ASP A 123 -8.12 12.57 -10.47
CA ASP A 123 -8.26 12.01 -11.83
C ASP A 123 -7.81 10.53 -11.91
N GLU A 124 -8.07 9.76 -10.83
CA GLU A 124 -7.68 8.36 -10.80
C GLU A 124 -8.51 7.52 -11.75
N ASN A 125 -7.84 6.77 -12.59
CA ASN A 125 -8.42 5.76 -13.46
C ASN A 125 -7.94 4.38 -13.03
N LYS A 126 -8.89 3.48 -12.74
CA LYS A 126 -8.62 2.13 -12.29
C LYS A 126 -9.36 1.13 -13.18
N THR A 127 -8.64 0.15 -13.68
CA THR A 127 -9.19 -0.99 -14.42
C THR A 127 -8.76 -2.29 -13.74
N ILE A 128 -9.69 -3.19 -13.50
CA ILE A 128 -9.44 -4.53 -12.93
C ILE A 128 -10.09 -5.54 -13.85
N PHE A 129 -9.44 -6.67 -14.07
CA PHE A 129 -10.04 -7.82 -14.74
C PHE A 129 -9.72 -9.10 -14.01
N SER A 130 -10.61 -10.08 -14.12
CA SER A 130 -10.37 -11.45 -13.65
C SER A 130 -11.06 -12.47 -14.56
N LEU A 131 -10.45 -13.62 -14.70
CA LEU A 131 -10.94 -14.78 -15.43
C LEU A 131 -10.65 -16.04 -14.62
N ASP A 132 -11.69 -16.78 -14.30
CA ASP A 132 -11.62 -18.12 -13.70
C ASP A 132 -12.25 -19.13 -14.64
N ALA A 133 -11.54 -20.20 -14.92
CA ALA A 133 -12.00 -21.24 -15.83
C ALA A 133 -11.55 -22.62 -15.35
N SER A 134 -12.30 -23.65 -15.73
CA SER A 134 -11.95 -25.04 -15.41
C SER A 134 -12.16 -25.98 -16.62
N SER A 135 -11.33 -27.00 -16.71
CA SER A 135 -11.49 -28.06 -17.71
C SER A 135 -11.07 -29.41 -17.10
N GLY A 136 -12.03 -30.32 -16.91
CA GLY A 136 -11.81 -31.56 -16.19
C GLY A 136 -11.34 -31.28 -14.76
N SER A 137 -10.16 -31.75 -14.40
CA SER A 137 -9.53 -31.51 -13.08
C SER A 137 -8.62 -30.29 -13.04
N PHE A 138 -8.56 -29.53 -14.10
CA PHE A 138 -7.66 -28.37 -14.19
C PHE A 138 -8.40 -27.06 -13.95
N GLY A 139 -7.83 -26.23 -13.09
CA GLY A 139 -8.28 -24.88 -12.82
C GLY A 139 -7.30 -23.85 -13.38
N PHE A 140 -7.82 -22.77 -13.94
CA PHE A 140 -7.08 -21.64 -14.50
C PHE A 140 -7.57 -20.35 -13.86
N HIS A 141 -6.64 -19.47 -13.52
CA HIS A 141 -6.91 -18.15 -13.02
C HIS A 141 -6.04 -17.13 -13.75
N LEU A 142 -6.66 -16.02 -14.14
CA LEU A 142 -5.96 -14.85 -14.68
C LEU A 142 -6.60 -13.61 -14.10
N ASN A 143 -5.81 -12.76 -13.49
CA ASN A 143 -6.28 -11.45 -13.06
C ASN A 143 -5.24 -10.37 -13.33
N GLY A 144 -5.67 -9.14 -13.24
CA GLY A 144 -4.77 -8.01 -13.26
C GLY A 144 -5.49 -6.71 -13.00
N PHE A 145 -4.70 -5.70 -12.72
CA PHE A 145 -5.20 -4.34 -12.56
C PHE A 145 -4.20 -3.33 -13.11
N LYS A 146 -4.72 -2.18 -13.46
CA LYS A 146 -3.95 -0.97 -13.70
C LYS A 146 -4.66 0.19 -13.01
N ARG A 147 -3.92 0.95 -12.22
CA ARG A 147 -4.34 2.17 -11.54
C ARG A 147 -3.36 3.28 -11.85
N LYS A 148 -3.88 4.45 -12.18
CA LYS A 148 -3.08 5.66 -12.36
C LYS A 148 -3.86 6.85 -11.84
N SER A 149 -3.22 7.67 -11.02
CA SER A 149 -3.75 8.94 -10.52
C SER A 149 -2.79 10.08 -10.80
N ASN A 150 -3.34 11.28 -10.90
CA ASN A 150 -2.60 12.52 -10.89
C ASN A 150 -2.42 13.00 -9.44
N ASN A 151 -1.70 14.11 -9.27
CA ASN A 151 -1.59 14.77 -7.97
C ASN A 151 -2.97 15.16 -7.44
N VAL A 152 -3.13 15.10 -6.12
CA VAL A 152 -4.36 15.50 -5.44
C VAL A 152 -4.53 17.00 -5.54
N GLU A 153 -5.66 17.44 -6.12
CA GLU A 153 -6.01 18.86 -6.21
C GLU A 153 -6.48 19.38 -4.84
N ILE A 154 -6.01 20.56 -4.48
CA ILE A 154 -6.38 21.28 -3.27
C ILE A 154 -6.60 22.77 -3.57
N ASP A 155 -7.27 23.46 -2.69
CA ASP A 155 -7.35 24.93 -2.74
C ASP A 155 -6.17 25.54 -1.97
N GLY A 156 -5.32 26.32 -2.67
CA GLY A 156 -4.22 27.05 -2.06
C GLY A 156 -2.90 26.27 -1.99
N LEU A 157 -2.06 26.63 -1.03
CA LEU A 157 -0.74 26.05 -0.82
C LEU A 157 -0.84 24.68 -0.15
N ALA A 158 0.02 23.73 -0.56
CA ALA A 158 0.08 22.39 0.02
C ALA A 158 0.62 22.41 1.47
N ILE A 159 1.46 23.38 1.78
CA ILE A 159 2.03 23.61 3.12
C ILE A 159 1.66 25.02 3.57
N ASP A 160 1.20 25.13 4.78
CA ASP A 160 1.02 26.41 5.45
C ASP A 160 2.39 26.93 5.92
N GLU A 161 2.99 27.79 5.10
CA GLU A 161 4.33 28.35 5.36
C GLU A 161 4.37 29.13 6.68
N PHE A 162 3.27 29.81 7.03
CA PHE A 162 3.20 30.55 8.28
C PHE A 162 3.19 29.61 9.51
N ALA A 163 2.43 28.50 9.42
CA ALA A 163 2.43 27.50 10.48
C ALA A 163 3.77 26.75 10.60
N MET A 164 4.50 26.61 9.51
CA MET A 164 5.85 26.04 9.52
C MET A 164 6.84 26.97 10.22
N GLU A 165 6.82 28.27 9.91
CA GLU A 165 7.66 29.26 10.54
C GLU A 165 7.39 29.35 12.06
N GLU A 166 6.12 29.35 12.50
CA GLU A 166 5.77 29.29 13.93
C GLU A 166 6.28 28.02 14.61
N LEU A 167 6.25 26.88 13.90
CA LEU A 167 6.74 25.61 14.42
C LEU A 167 8.25 25.61 14.56
N GLU A 168 8.98 26.15 13.59
CA GLU A 168 10.43 26.29 13.62
C GLU A 168 10.87 27.18 14.79
N GLU A 169 10.24 28.34 14.96
CA GLU A 169 10.51 29.23 16.09
C GLU A 169 10.24 28.53 17.44
N TYR A 170 9.14 27.77 17.55
CA TYR A 170 8.82 27.00 18.75
C TYR A 170 9.84 25.89 19.05
N VAL A 171 10.32 25.20 18.02
CA VAL A 171 11.34 24.13 18.14
C VAL A 171 12.69 24.73 18.57
N GLU A 172 13.10 25.84 17.99
CA GLU A 172 14.31 26.55 18.38
C GLU A 172 14.26 27.02 19.84
N GLU A 173 13.15 27.62 20.24
CA GLU A 173 12.97 28.13 21.62
C GLU A 173 12.92 26.97 22.64
N THR A 174 12.24 25.86 22.31
CA THR A 174 11.97 24.77 23.25
C THR A 174 13.08 23.73 23.33
N LEU A 175 13.71 23.39 22.20
CA LEU A 175 14.71 22.34 22.11
C LEU A 175 16.15 22.87 22.00
N GLY A 176 16.34 24.19 21.84
CA GLY A 176 17.65 24.82 21.71
C GLY A 176 18.45 24.33 20.48
N MET A 177 17.74 23.89 19.45
CA MET A 177 18.33 23.53 18.17
C MET A 177 18.47 24.80 17.34
N HIS A 178 19.57 25.53 17.54
CA HIS A 178 19.92 26.59 16.62
C HIS A 178 20.48 25.97 15.35
N HIS A 179 19.94 26.31 14.20
CA HIS A 179 20.67 26.22 12.96
C HIS A 179 21.81 27.22 13.07
N ASP A 180 23.03 26.76 13.34
CA ASP A 180 24.22 27.57 13.27
C ASP A 180 24.41 27.97 11.80
N ASP A 181 23.98 29.20 11.46
CA ASP A 181 24.42 29.90 10.27
C ASP A 181 25.92 30.15 10.46
N HIS A 182 26.74 29.22 10.03
CA HIS A 182 28.17 29.39 9.94
C HIS A 182 28.52 30.35 8.81
N ASP A 183 28.42 31.65 9.07
CA ASP A 183 29.17 32.69 8.38
C ASP A 183 30.63 32.66 8.86
N ASP A 184 31.37 31.63 8.48
CA ASP A 184 32.83 31.64 8.54
C ASP A 184 33.37 31.33 7.15
N HIS A 185 33.78 32.42 6.47
CA HIS A 185 34.60 32.41 5.30
C HIS A 185 35.97 31.82 5.63
N ASP A 186 36.21 30.56 5.24
CA ASP A 186 37.54 30.06 4.98
C ASP A 186 37.52 29.17 3.73
N ASP A 187 38.33 29.62 2.74
CA ASP A 187 38.55 29.01 1.45
C ASP A 187 38.98 27.56 1.57
N HIS A 188 38.08 26.61 1.27
CA HIS A 188 38.48 25.27 0.81
C HIS A 188 37.52 24.84 -0.31
N ASP A 189 38.05 24.78 -1.53
CA ASP A 189 37.52 24.15 -2.71
C ASP A 189 37.41 22.62 -2.48
N ASP A 190 36.26 22.17 -1.95
CA ASP A 190 35.78 20.81 -2.10
C ASP A 190 34.28 20.90 -2.43
N HIS A 191 33.98 20.77 -3.72
CA HIS A 191 32.62 20.63 -4.24
C HIS A 191 32.02 19.27 -3.79
N ASP A 192 31.51 19.21 -2.60
CA ASP A 192 30.44 18.28 -2.28
C ASP A 192 29.13 18.95 -2.68
N ASP A 193 28.60 18.56 -3.83
CA ASP A 193 27.27 18.89 -4.27
C ASP A 193 26.27 18.29 -3.26
N HIS A 194 26.04 18.99 -2.14
CA HIS A 194 24.82 18.85 -1.39
C HIS A 194 23.74 19.49 -2.25
N ASP A 195 23.00 18.65 -3.00
CA ASP A 195 21.72 19.01 -3.54
C ASP A 195 20.81 19.35 -2.33
N ASP A 196 20.84 20.61 -1.89
CA ASP A 196 19.80 21.18 -1.08
C ASP A 196 18.53 21.10 -1.93
N GLU A 197 17.76 20.02 -1.77
CA GLU A 197 16.42 19.90 -2.34
C GLU A 197 15.59 21.02 -1.75
N GLU A 198 15.60 22.16 -2.43
CA GLU A 198 14.77 23.33 -2.10
C GLU A 198 13.32 22.85 -2.06
N PHE A 199 12.78 22.82 -0.86
CA PHE A 199 11.43 22.32 -0.60
C PHE A 199 10.42 23.21 -1.33
N THR A 200 10.00 22.83 -2.52
CA THR A 200 9.10 23.63 -3.35
C THR A 200 7.66 23.42 -2.89
N ASN A 201 7.09 24.39 -2.19
CA ASN A 201 5.67 24.36 -1.86
C ASN A 201 4.83 24.49 -3.13
N THR A 202 3.83 23.64 -3.29
CA THR A 202 2.94 23.63 -4.46
C THR A 202 1.64 24.35 -4.16
N ASN A 203 1.08 25.01 -5.18
CA ASN A 203 -0.20 25.72 -5.11
C ASN A 203 -1.22 25.05 -6.04
N GLY A 204 -2.40 24.73 -5.51
CA GLY A 204 -3.47 24.05 -6.24
C GLY A 204 -3.37 22.52 -6.25
N PHE A 205 -2.28 21.94 -5.79
CA PHE A 205 -2.12 20.49 -5.69
C PHE A 205 -1.08 20.09 -4.64
N ILE A 206 -1.15 18.86 -4.17
CA ILE A 206 -0.12 18.26 -3.30
C ILE A 206 0.93 17.61 -4.20
N GLY A 207 2.17 18.09 -4.15
CA GLY A 207 3.29 17.52 -4.91
C GLY A 207 3.57 16.07 -4.52
N ASN A 208 4.07 15.27 -5.48
CA ASN A 208 4.41 13.84 -5.29
C ASN A 208 3.25 12.98 -4.75
N SER A 209 2.02 13.36 -5.03
CA SER A 209 0.84 12.59 -4.63
C SER A 209 0.21 11.78 -5.77
N ASP A 210 0.78 11.87 -6.97
CA ASP A 210 0.45 10.98 -8.07
C ASP A 210 0.92 9.56 -7.83
N SER A 211 0.29 8.59 -8.46
CA SER A 211 0.67 7.20 -8.34
C SER A 211 0.32 6.37 -9.56
N GLU A 212 1.15 5.39 -9.88
CA GLU A 212 0.84 4.38 -10.88
C GLU A 212 1.17 3.00 -10.31
N ALA A 213 0.24 2.05 -10.48
CA ALA A 213 0.43 0.67 -10.08
C ALA A 213 -0.25 -0.25 -11.09
N SER A 214 0.39 -1.37 -11.41
CA SER A 214 -0.16 -2.41 -12.26
C SER A 214 0.37 -3.77 -11.87
N SER A 215 -0.43 -4.79 -12.09
CA SER A 215 -0.02 -6.18 -11.91
C SER A 215 -0.85 -7.10 -12.80
N VAL A 216 -0.25 -8.18 -13.24
CA VAL A 216 -0.92 -9.31 -13.89
C VAL A 216 -0.49 -10.59 -13.22
N THR A 217 -1.46 -11.44 -12.89
CA THR A 217 -1.23 -12.75 -12.28
C THR A 217 -1.90 -13.84 -13.10
N ALA A 218 -1.16 -14.89 -13.39
CA ALA A 218 -1.69 -16.11 -14.01
C ALA A 218 -1.43 -17.31 -13.10
N GLY A 219 -2.43 -18.17 -12.96
CA GLY A 219 -2.35 -19.37 -12.14
C GLY A 219 -2.98 -20.59 -12.78
N PHE A 220 -2.44 -21.73 -12.42
CA PHE A 220 -2.89 -23.03 -12.89
C PHE A 220 -2.83 -24.04 -11.76
N SER A 221 -3.82 -24.91 -11.69
CA SER A 221 -3.86 -25.98 -10.69
C SER A 221 -4.46 -27.28 -11.24
N TYR A 222 -4.06 -28.37 -10.62
CA TYR A 222 -4.72 -29.67 -10.74
C TYR A 222 -5.43 -29.96 -9.42
N VAL A 223 -6.75 -30.06 -9.48
CA VAL A 223 -7.64 -30.21 -8.33
C VAL A 223 -8.24 -31.59 -8.27
N THR A 224 -8.22 -32.20 -7.10
CA THR A 224 -8.78 -33.53 -6.82
C THR A 224 -9.62 -33.51 -5.55
N ASP A 225 -10.37 -34.57 -5.28
CA ASP A 225 -11.14 -34.70 -4.02
C ASP A 225 -10.27 -34.72 -2.77
N ARG A 226 -8.96 -34.92 -2.88
CA ARG A 226 -8.00 -35.01 -1.75
C ARG A 226 -7.20 -33.71 -1.56
N GLY A 227 -7.24 -32.78 -2.51
CA GLY A 227 -6.50 -31.55 -2.49
C GLY A 227 -6.12 -31.07 -3.88
N PHE A 228 -5.22 -30.12 -3.94
CA PHE A 228 -4.76 -29.54 -5.21
C PHE A 228 -3.24 -29.38 -5.20
N ILE A 229 -2.69 -29.29 -6.41
CA ILE A 229 -1.33 -28.82 -6.67
C ILE A 229 -1.40 -27.75 -7.75
N GLY A 230 -0.68 -26.65 -7.59
CA GLY A 230 -0.74 -25.57 -8.56
C GLY A 230 0.48 -24.67 -8.49
N VAL A 231 0.57 -23.82 -9.49
CA VAL A 231 1.60 -22.78 -9.64
C VAL A 231 0.95 -21.48 -10.08
N SER A 232 1.56 -20.37 -9.71
CA SER A 232 1.19 -19.06 -10.21
C SER A 232 2.42 -18.23 -10.49
N VAL A 233 2.28 -17.28 -11.40
CA VAL A 233 3.26 -16.26 -11.71
C VAL A 233 2.57 -14.89 -11.66
N SER A 234 3.25 -13.90 -11.12
CA SER A 234 2.77 -12.51 -11.07
C SER A 234 3.92 -11.56 -11.41
N GLU A 235 3.56 -10.50 -12.11
CA GLU A 235 4.42 -9.38 -12.47
C GLU A 235 3.77 -8.07 -12.03
#